data_7ac5947dbf117a5d5da6986cc2a7afe6
#
_entry.id   7ac5947dbf117a5d5da6986cc2a7afe6
#
_cell.length_a   1.000
_cell.length_b   1.000
_cell.length_c   1.000
_cell.angle_alpha   90.00
_cell.angle_beta   90.00
_cell.angle_gamma   90.00
#
_symmetry.space_group_name_H-M   'P 1'
#
loop_
_entity.id
_entity.type
_entity.pdbx_description
1 polymer ?
#
loop_
_entity_poly.entity_id
_entity_poly.type
_entity_poly.pdbx_seq_one_letter_code
_entity_poly.pdbx_strand_id
1 'polypeptide(L)'
;DADMKREDLDKIVYPVMIKPVDNGGGVGMTVAYNEEELIEGVKKALDASNKKRFIVEKYMLCDDMGMYYTFKDGYCSASCIYDRYTTDEQPGVSRVCLGGTYPSKHLKESFERMHPKALRLFTEIGIKNGVLMQSGVYDNGEFYVYDTGFRLQGEAPHLLMKAIHGFDPREMLIRFALTGSEGNVDLKRDDDTRLRGKWAATLWILLKEGHI
;
A
#
# COMPACT_ATOMS: atom_id res chain seq x y z
N ASP A 1 -11.45 19.91 -3.29
CA ASP A 1 -12.39 20.74 -4.05
C ASP A 1 -11.91 22.19 -4.02
N ALA A 2 -12.14 22.94 -5.11
CA ALA A 2 -11.91 24.37 -5.14
C ALA A 2 -12.73 25.17 -4.09
N ASP A 3 -13.53 24.48 -3.32
CA ASP A 3 -14.47 25.01 -2.31
C ASP A 3 -13.97 24.83 -0.87
N MET A 4 -12.67 24.60 -0.64
CA MET A 4 -12.11 24.54 0.72
C MET A 4 -12.31 25.90 1.41
N LYS A 5 -13.10 25.92 2.46
CA LYS A 5 -13.44 27.15 3.18
C LYS A 5 -12.38 27.46 4.23
N ARG A 6 -12.27 28.72 4.66
CA ARG A 6 -11.36 29.13 5.73
C ARG A 6 -11.59 28.31 7.02
N GLU A 7 -12.85 28.02 7.33
CA GLU A 7 -13.25 27.19 8.48
C GLU A 7 -12.70 25.75 8.44
N ASP A 8 -12.38 25.22 7.25
CA ASP A 8 -11.78 23.91 7.09
C ASP A 8 -10.26 23.98 7.32
N LEU A 9 -9.61 25.07 6.93
CA LEU A 9 -8.20 25.33 7.22
C LEU A 9 -7.92 25.42 8.71
N ASP A 10 -8.79 26.08 9.47
CA ASP A 10 -8.65 26.27 10.91
C ASP A 10 -8.73 24.93 11.70
N LYS A 11 -9.26 23.86 11.10
CA LYS A 11 -9.35 22.52 11.69
C LYS A 11 -8.14 21.63 11.39
N ILE A 12 -7.25 22.07 10.51
CA ILE A 12 -6.11 21.26 10.09
C ILE A 12 -5.06 21.18 11.17
N VAL A 13 -4.68 19.98 11.52
CA VAL A 13 -3.57 19.69 12.44
C VAL A 13 -2.39 19.19 11.62
N TYR A 14 -1.34 20.01 11.53
CA TYR A 14 -0.13 19.68 10.78
C TYR A 14 0.76 18.66 11.50
N PRO A 15 1.58 17.88 10.77
CA PRO A 15 1.72 17.87 9.31
C PRO A 15 0.59 17.13 8.60
N VAL A 16 0.32 17.52 7.35
CA VAL A 16 -0.67 16.86 6.50
C VAL A 16 -0.08 16.45 5.15
N MET A 17 -0.64 15.40 4.55
CA MET A 17 -0.34 14.95 3.20
C MET A 17 -1.43 15.43 2.26
N ILE A 18 -1.05 16.08 1.17
CA ILE A 18 -1.94 16.49 0.10
C ILE A 18 -1.72 15.54 -1.10
N LYS A 19 -2.82 15.02 -1.67
CA LYS A 19 -2.78 14.08 -2.80
C LYS A 19 -3.80 14.46 -3.87
N PRO A 20 -3.48 14.38 -5.17
CA PRO A 20 -4.50 14.37 -6.22
C PRO A 20 -5.35 13.08 -6.12
N VAL A 21 -6.66 13.17 -6.44
CA VAL A 21 -7.58 12.01 -6.31
C VAL A 21 -7.42 10.96 -7.41
N ASP A 22 -6.76 11.28 -8.50
CA ASP A 22 -6.73 10.50 -9.74
C ASP A 22 -5.32 10.34 -10.32
N ASN A 23 -4.30 10.44 -9.48
CA ASN A 23 -2.92 10.20 -9.87
C ASN A 23 -2.27 9.14 -8.95
N GLY A 24 -1.18 8.56 -9.42
CA GLY A 24 -0.45 7.51 -8.72
C GLY A 24 1.05 7.77 -8.68
N GLY A 25 1.80 6.90 -7.99
CA GLY A 25 3.26 6.96 -7.95
C GLY A 25 3.85 8.19 -7.27
N GLY A 26 3.08 8.86 -6.40
CA GLY A 26 3.54 10.07 -5.71
C GLY A 26 3.46 11.37 -6.52
N VAL A 27 2.99 11.31 -7.78
CA VAL A 27 2.89 12.50 -8.63
C VAL A 27 1.87 13.48 -8.06
N GLY A 28 2.30 14.73 -7.82
CA GLY A 28 1.46 15.79 -7.26
C GLY A 28 1.25 15.70 -5.73
N MET A 29 1.86 14.72 -5.07
CA MET A 29 1.81 14.62 -3.60
C MET A 29 2.74 15.63 -2.94
N THR A 30 2.36 16.13 -1.76
CA THR A 30 3.16 17.07 -0.96
C THR A 30 2.85 16.87 0.52
N VAL A 31 3.86 16.93 1.38
CA VAL A 31 3.69 17.06 2.82
C VAL A 31 3.76 18.54 3.18
N ALA A 32 2.81 19.02 3.97
CA ALA A 32 2.76 20.39 4.45
C ALA A 32 2.81 20.45 5.97
N TYR A 33 3.64 21.35 6.50
CA TYR A 33 3.85 21.57 7.93
C TYR A 33 3.19 22.85 8.42
N ASN A 34 2.68 23.67 7.51
CA ASN A 34 2.03 24.95 7.77
C ASN A 34 1.04 25.29 6.65
N GLU A 35 0.29 26.39 6.82
CA GLU A 35 -0.73 26.83 5.87
C GLU A 35 -0.15 27.24 4.50
N GLU A 36 1.03 27.87 4.47
CA GLU A 36 1.66 28.30 3.24
C GLU A 36 2.04 27.10 2.36
N GLU A 37 2.68 26.10 2.96
CA GLU A 37 3.02 24.84 2.29
C GLU A 37 1.76 24.05 1.86
N LEU A 38 0.69 24.11 2.65
CA LEU A 38 -0.60 23.50 2.28
C LEU A 38 -1.18 24.14 1.01
N ILE A 39 -1.18 25.47 0.93
CA ILE A 39 -1.70 26.19 -0.24
C ILE A 39 -0.88 25.84 -1.49
N GLU A 40 0.43 25.78 -1.39
CA GLU A 40 1.31 25.37 -2.48
C GLU A 40 1.07 23.90 -2.88
N GLY A 41 0.96 23.01 -1.91
CA GLY A 41 0.66 21.60 -2.11
C GLY A 41 -0.69 21.36 -2.79
N VAL A 42 -1.71 22.14 -2.41
CA VAL A 42 -3.04 22.10 -3.06
C VAL A 42 -2.96 22.51 -4.53
N LYS A 43 -2.25 23.58 -4.85
CA LYS A 43 -2.03 23.99 -6.25
C LYS A 43 -1.37 22.88 -7.06
N LYS A 44 -0.27 22.31 -6.53
CA LYS A 44 0.45 21.21 -7.16
C LYS A 44 -0.45 19.97 -7.37
N ALA A 45 -1.27 19.61 -6.38
CA ALA A 45 -2.19 18.48 -6.48
C ALA A 45 -3.30 18.74 -7.52
N LEU A 46 -3.85 19.94 -7.57
CA LEU A 46 -4.85 20.34 -8.57
C LEU A 46 -4.28 20.34 -9.99
N ASP A 47 -3.05 20.80 -10.16
CA ASP A 47 -2.37 20.80 -11.47
C ASP A 47 -2.12 19.38 -11.97
N ALA A 48 -1.75 18.47 -11.07
CA ALA A 48 -1.53 17.05 -11.37
C ALA A 48 -2.84 16.26 -11.57
N SER A 49 -3.96 16.73 -11.02
CA SER A 49 -5.26 16.03 -11.12
C SER A 49 -6.01 16.38 -12.39
N ASN A 50 -6.42 15.37 -13.17
CA ASN A 50 -7.34 15.56 -14.30
C ASN A 50 -8.75 15.98 -13.83
N LYS A 51 -9.18 15.47 -12.68
CA LYS A 51 -10.49 15.79 -12.06
C LYS A 51 -10.49 17.10 -11.29
N LYS A 52 -9.33 17.75 -11.18
CA LYS A 52 -9.13 18.99 -10.39
C LYS A 52 -9.65 18.86 -8.96
N ARG A 53 -9.31 17.72 -8.34
CA ARG A 53 -9.68 17.38 -6.96
C ARG A 53 -8.47 16.85 -6.20
N PHE A 54 -8.45 17.08 -4.89
CA PHE A 54 -7.40 16.63 -4.00
C PHE A 54 -8.00 16.10 -2.68
N ILE A 55 -7.15 15.41 -1.92
CA ILE A 55 -7.43 14.93 -0.56
C ILE A 55 -6.36 15.52 0.35
N VAL A 56 -6.75 15.94 1.55
CA VAL A 56 -5.84 16.30 2.65
C VAL A 56 -6.02 15.27 3.74
N GLU A 57 -4.94 14.63 4.13
CA GLU A 57 -4.90 13.58 5.16
C GLU A 57 -3.90 13.95 6.25
N LYS A 58 -4.13 13.48 7.47
CA LYS A 58 -3.09 13.55 8.51
C LYS A 58 -1.84 12.82 8.04
N TYR A 59 -0.70 13.49 8.08
CA TYR A 59 0.58 12.85 7.83
C TYR A 59 1.12 12.21 9.11
N MET A 60 1.46 10.93 9.04
CA MET A 60 1.88 10.14 10.20
C MET A 60 3.31 9.64 9.99
N LEU A 61 4.20 9.98 10.93
CA LEU A 61 5.58 9.50 10.99
C LEU A 61 5.65 8.33 11.98
N CYS A 62 5.41 7.14 11.47
CA CYS A 62 5.39 5.90 12.24
C CYS A 62 5.83 4.73 11.35
N ASP A 63 5.71 3.50 11.86
CA ASP A 63 6.12 2.32 11.12
C ASP A 63 5.26 2.14 9.86
N ASP A 64 5.89 2.23 8.69
CA ASP A 64 5.24 2.03 7.40
C ASP A 64 5.16 0.53 7.07
N MET A 65 4.02 0.09 6.58
CA MET A 65 3.72 -1.32 6.35
C MET A 65 3.07 -1.56 5.01
N GLY A 66 3.37 -2.72 4.44
CA GLY A 66 2.65 -3.25 3.30
C GLY A 66 1.95 -4.56 3.65
N MET A 67 0.79 -4.76 3.02
CA MET A 67 0.00 -5.98 3.14
C MET A 67 -0.41 -6.44 1.76
N TYR A 68 -0.27 -7.72 1.50
CA TYR A 68 -0.60 -8.30 0.22
C TYR A 68 -1.53 -9.49 0.41
N TYR A 69 -2.67 -9.43 -0.26
CA TYR A 69 -3.72 -10.44 -0.20
C TYR A 69 -3.88 -11.13 -1.54
N THR A 70 -4.03 -12.45 -1.51
CA THR A 70 -4.36 -13.26 -2.67
C THR A 70 -5.74 -13.87 -2.47
N PHE A 71 -6.57 -13.82 -3.51
CA PHE A 71 -7.94 -14.36 -3.49
C PHE A 71 -8.05 -15.45 -4.53
N LYS A 72 -8.71 -16.54 -4.14
CA LYS A 72 -9.09 -17.62 -5.05
C LYS A 72 -10.41 -18.24 -4.61
N ASP A 73 -11.38 -18.29 -5.52
CA ASP A 73 -12.71 -18.91 -5.33
C ASP A 73 -13.40 -18.40 -4.05
N GLY A 74 -13.23 -17.13 -3.71
CA GLY A 74 -13.79 -16.50 -2.51
C GLY A 74 -12.99 -16.72 -1.22
N TYR A 75 -11.92 -17.52 -1.24
CA TYR A 75 -10.98 -17.60 -0.13
C TYR A 75 -9.94 -16.47 -0.23
N CYS A 76 -9.68 -15.81 0.89
CA CYS A 76 -8.70 -14.73 1.01
C CYS A 76 -7.54 -15.19 1.91
N SER A 77 -6.33 -15.11 1.40
CA SER A 77 -5.10 -15.28 2.18
C SER A 77 -4.37 -13.95 2.33
N ALA A 78 -3.90 -13.63 3.54
CA ALA A 78 -2.92 -12.58 3.76
C ALA A 78 -1.54 -13.15 3.40
N SER A 79 -1.16 -13.06 2.14
CA SER A 79 0.04 -13.72 1.61
C SER A 79 1.35 -13.19 2.18
N CYS A 80 1.41 -11.89 2.45
CA CYS A 80 2.49 -11.32 3.26
C CYS A 80 2.07 -10.00 3.93
N ILE A 81 2.64 -9.76 5.09
CA ILE A 81 2.60 -8.48 5.82
C ILE A 81 4.05 -8.14 6.13
N TYR A 82 4.49 -6.95 5.80
CA TYR A 82 5.88 -6.58 5.85
C TYR A 82 6.10 -5.13 6.27
N ASP A 83 7.26 -4.87 6.85
CA ASP A 83 7.69 -3.52 7.19
C ASP A 83 8.33 -2.87 5.97
N ARG A 84 8.01 -1.60 5.73
CA ARG A 84 8.55 -0.81 4.63
C ARG A 84 9.54 0.21 5.16
N TYR A 85 10.66 0.34 4.47
CA TYR A 85 11.69 1.32 4.75
C TYR A 85 11.72 2.33 3.61
N THR A 86 11.63 3.59 3.96
CA THR A 86 11.54 4.68 2.99
C THR A 86 12.73 5.62 3.13
N THR A 87 12.92 6.49 2.11
CA THR A 87 13.86 7.61 2.23
C THR A 87 13.53 8.48 3.42
N ASP A 88 14.53 9.22 3.89
CA ASP A 88 14.33 10.27 4.89
C ASP A 88 13.29 11.28 4.40
N GLU A 89 12.62 11.88 5.36
CA GLU A 89 11.64 12.91 5.11
C GLU A 89 12.32 14.18 4.61
N GLN A 90 11.76 14.76 3.56
CA GLN A 90 12.17 16.06 3.03
C GLN A 90 10.92 16.88 2.73
N PRO A 91 10.90 18.19 3.09
CA PRO A 91 9.77 19.06 2.78
C PRO A 91 9.41 19.04 1.29
N GLY A 92 8.14 18.90 0.97
CA GLY A 92 7.63 18.93 -0.40
C GLY A 92 7.95 17.70 -1.25
N VAL A 93 8.64 16.68 -0.71
CA VAL A 93 9.01 15.45 -1.43
C VAL A 93 8.32 14.24 -0.79
N SER A 94 7.65 13.43 -1.60
CA SER A 94 7.09 12.18 -1.10
C SER A 94 8.22 11.17 -0.84
N ARG A 95 8.09 10.43 0.26
CA ARG A 95 9.02 9.36 0.62
C ARG A 95 8.96 8.22 -0.39
N VAL A 96 10.12 7.71 -0.77
CA VAL A 96 10.26 6.59 -1.71
C VAL A 96 10.61 5.33 -0.93
N CYS A 97 9.95 4.21 -1.23
CA CYS A 97 10.28 2.92 -0.63
C CYS A 97 11.66 2.45 -1.09
N LEU A 98 12.53 2.16 -0.17
CA LEU A 98 13.89 1.63 -0.40
C LEU A 98 13.96 0.12 -0.20
N GLY A 99 13.01 -0.46 0.51
CA GLY A 99 12.99 -1.89 0.77
C GLY A 99 11.92 -2.31 1.77
N GLY A 100 11.88 -3.60 2.02
CA GLY A 100 10.98 -4.18 3.01
C GLY A 100 11.56 -5.42 3.65
N THR A 101 11.15 -5.69 4.89
CA THR A 101 11.46 -6.93 5.61
C THR A 101 10.20 -7.75 5.85
N TYR A 102 10.29 -9.05 5.66
CA TYR A 102 9.20 -10.02 5.70
C TYR A 102 9.53 -11.16 6.68
N PRO A 103 8.57 -11.62 7.50
CA PRO A 103 7.31 -10.96 7.80
C PRO A 103 7.53 -9.70 8.64
N SER A 104 6.48 -8.87 8.75
CA SER A 104 6.50 -7.67 9.60
C SER A 104 6.77 -8.00 11.07
N LYS A 105 7.47 -7.10 11.76
CA LYS A 105 7.60 -7.12 13.23
C LYS A 105 6.25 -7.00 13.95
N HIS A 106 5.24 -6.41 13.27
CA HIS A 106 3.86 -6.26 13.76
C HIS A 106 2.90 -7.34 13.24
N LEU A 107 3.42 -8.50 12.79
CA LEU A 107 2.61 -9.56 12.19
C LEU A 107 1.52 -10.06 13.12
N LYS A 108 1.83 -10.27 14.41
CA LYS A 108 0.87 -10.79 15.40
C LYS A 108 -0.29 -9.82 15.58
N GLU A 109 0.02 -8.55 15.85
CA GLU A 109 -0.98 -7.49 16.05
C GLU A 109 -1.82 -7.27 14.79
N SER A 110 -1.22 -7.39 13.61
CA SER A 110 -1.91 -7.29 12.32
C SER A 110 -2.97 -8.38 12.18
N PHE A 111 -2.67 -9.61 12.56
CA PHE A 111 -3.64 -10.71 12.53
C PHE A 111 -4.75 -10.56 13.58
N GLU A 112 -4.44 -10.03 14.73
CA GLU A 112 -5.42 -9.88 15.81
C GLU A 112 -6.38 -8.71 15.57
N ARG A 113 -5.90 -7.61 15.00
CA ARG A 113 -6.64 -6.33 14.95
C ARG A 113 -7.06 -5.88 13.57
N MET A 114 -6.18 -5.99 12.57
CA MET A 114 -6.42 -5.45 11.24
C MET A 114 -6.99 -6.48 10.28
N HIS A 115 -6.37 -7.66 10.18
CA HIS A 115 -6.77 -8.69 9.22
C HIS A 115 -8.25 -9.08 9.31
N PRO A 116 -8.88 -9.25 10.49
CA PRO A 116 -10.31 -9.55 10.56
C PRO A 116 -11.21 -8.46 9.98
N LYS A 117 -10.83 -7.19 10.17
CA LYS A 117 -11.56 -6.03 9.60
C LYS A 117 -11.43 -6.00 8.07
N ALA A 118 -10.20 -6.21 7.57
CA ALA A 118 -9.92 -6.27 6.14
C ALA A 118 -10.67 -7.43 5.47
N LEU A 119 -10.62 -8.63 6.06
CA LEU A 119 -11.30 -9.82 5.55
C LEU A 119 -12.82 -9.62 5.49
N ARG A 120 -13.42 -9.01 6.52
CA ARG A 120 -14.84 -8.66 6.52
C ARG A 120 -15.17 -7.73 5.36
N LEU A 121 -14.42 -6.64 5.19
CA LEU A 121 -14.60 -5.69 4.09
C LEU A 121 -14.53 -6.40 2.73
N PHE A 122 -13.48 -7.21 2.50
CA PHE A 122 -13.30 -7.90 1.22
C PHE A 122 -14.42 -8.90 0.92
N THR A 123 -14.95 -9.56 1.95
CA THR A 123 -16.10 -10.45 1.83
C THR A 123 -17.38 -9.69 1.49
N GLU A 124 -17.63 -8.56 2.16
CA GLU A 124 -18.83 -7.72 1.95
C GLU A 124 -18.84 -7.09 0.54
N ILE A 125 -17.71 -6.68 -0.01
CA ILE A 125 -17.61 -6.20 -1.39
C ILE A 125 -17.54 -7.30 -2.44
N GLY A 126 -17.48 -8.56 -2.03
CA GLY A 126 -17.63 -9.74 -2.89
C GLY A 126 -16.39 -10.09 -3.72
N ILE A 127 -15.17 -9.81 -3.25
CA ILE A 127 -13.93 -10.21 -3.94
C ILE A 127 -13.82 -11.72 -3.92
N LYS A 128 -13.67 -12.34 -5.10
CA LYS A 128 -13.54 -13.80 -5.23
C LYS A 128 -12.16 -14.24 -5.72
N ASN A 129 -11.60 -13.54 -6.69
CA ASN A 129 -10.34 -13.91 -7.35
C ASN A 129 -9.48 -12.67 -7.57
N GLY A 130 -8.16 -12.82 -7.52
CA GLY A 130 -7.23 -11.74 -7.80
C GLY A 130 -6.25 -11.46 -6.67
N VAL A 131 -5.68 -10.28 -6.70
CA VAL A 131 -4.72 -9.81 -5.69
C VAL A 131 -5.06 -8.39 -5.26
N LEU A 132 -4.78 -8.09 -4.01
CA LEU A 132 -5.00 -6.77 -3.44
C LEU A 132 -3.81 -6.37 -2.58
N MET A 133 -3.32 -5.16 -2.78
CA MET A 133 -2.31 -4.55 -1.92
C MET A 133 -2.94 -3.48 -1.05
N GLN A 134 -2.44 -3.39 0.18
CA GLN A 134 -2.70 -2.26 1.06
C GLN A 134 -1.37 -1.70 1.55
N SER A 135 -1.30 -0.38 1.62
CA SER A 135 -0.25 0.34 2.33
C SER A 135 -0.86 1.05 3.52
N GLY A 136 -0.17 1.00 4.62
CA GLY A 136 -0.64 1.59 5.87
C GLY A 136 0.50 1.84 6.83
N VAL A 137 0.15 2.38 7.99
CA VAL A 137 1.08 2.67 9.07
C VAL A 137 0.59 2.05 10.36
N TYR A 138 1.53 1.68 11.21
CA TYR A 138 1.26 1.23 12.58
C TYR A 138 1.69 2.31 13.56
N ASP A 139 0.77 2.75 14.39
CA ASP A 139 1.01 3.74 15.42
C ASP A 139 0.30 3.34 16.72
N ASN A 140 1.04 3.20 17.82
CA ASN A 140 0.52 2.95 19.16
C ASN A 140 -0.51 1.82 19.28
N GLY A 141 -0.33 0.72 18.55
CA GLY A 141 -1.23 -0.45 18.58
C GLY A 141 -2.38 -0.40 17.58
N GLU A 142 -2.49 0.64 16.77
CA GLU A 142 -3.52 0.80 15.74
C GLU A 142 -2.93 0.82 14.33
N PHE A 143 -3.72 0.36 13.37
CA PHE A 143 -3.36 0.31 11.95
C PHE A 143 -4.20 1.31 11.16
N TYR A 144 -3.54 2.12 10.37
CA TYR A 144 -4.16 3.11 9.50
C TYR A 144 -3.80 2.80 8.05
N VAL A 145 -4.78 2.33 7.27
CA VAL A 145 -4.60 2.06 5.85
C VAL A 145 -4.82 3.36 5.07
N TYR A 146 -3.82 3.77 4.28
CA TYR A 146 -3.87 5.01 3.50
C TYR A 146 -3.95 4.78 1.99
N ASP A 147 -3.68 3.56 1.52
CA ASP A 147 -3.81 3.19 0.11
C ASP A 147 -4.23 1.73 -0.03
N THR A 148 -5.12 1.46 -0.99
CA THR A 148 -5.58 0.12 -1.32
C THR A 148 -5.70 -0.01 -2.83
N GLY A 149 -5.04 -1.02 -3.40
CA GLY A 149 -5.07 -1.28 -4.82
C GLY A 149 -5.41 -2.74 -5.14
N PHE A 150 -6.45 -2.96 -5.96
CA PHE A 150 -6.78 -4.29 -6.48
C PHE A 150 -5.90 -4.61 -7.71
N ARG A 151 -4.63 -4.87 -7.46
CA ARG A 151 -3.59 -5.07 -8.47
C ARG A 151 -2.34 -5.68 -7.87
N LEU A 152 -1.42 -6.11 -8.74
CA LEU A 152 -0.04 -6.41 -8.35
C LEU A 152 0.64 -5.16 -7.79
N GLN A 153 1.44 -5.36 -6.77
CA GLN A 153 2.20 -4.30 -6.11
C GLN A 153 3.56 -4.10 -6.81
N GLY A 154 3.98 -2.85 -6.97
CA GLY A 154 5.26 -2.50 -7.60
C GLY A 154 6.49 -2.99 -6.83
N GLU A 155 6.38 -3.16 -5.52
CA GLU A 155 7.43 -3.72 -4.64
C GLU A 155 7.63 -5.24 -4.81
N ALA A 156 6.90 -5.84 -5.75
CA ALA A 156 7.07 -7.20 -6.24
C ALA A 156 7.02 -8.34 -5.19
N PRO A 157 6.12 -8.32 -4.20
CA PRO A 157 6.01 -9.40 -3.21
C PRO A 157 5.68 -10.76 -3.84
N HIS A 158 5.13 -10.79 -5.05
CA HIS A 158 4.85 -12.02 -5.79
C HIS A 158 6.11 -12.84 -6.11
N LEU A 159 7.27 -12.21 -6.22
CA LEU A 159 8.55 -12.92 -6.40
C LEU A 159 8.90 -13.71 -5.14
N LEU A 160 8.66 -13.12 -3.97
CA LEU A 160 8.85 -13.78 -2.69
C LEU A 160 7.89 -14.96 -2.52
N MET A 161 6.61 -14.79 -2.88
CA MET A 161 5.62 -15.87 -2.83
C MET A 161 6.03 -17.03 -3.73
N LYS A 162 6.48 -16.76 -4.93
CA LYS A 162 6.99 -17.79 -5.84
C LYS A 162 8.16 -18.55 -5.22
N ALA A 163 9.11 -17.84 -4.62
CA ALA A 163 10.30 -18.45 -4.04
C ALA A 163 10.02 -19.26 -2.76
N ILE A 164 9.08 -18.84 -1.93
CA ILE A 164 8.81 -19.45 -0.62
C ILE A 164 7.60 -20.40 -0.67
N HIS A 165 6.52 -19.99 -1.32
CA HIS A 165 5.25 -20.70 -1.32
C HIS A 165 5.09 -21.60 -2.57
N GLY A 166 5.87 -21.36 -3.62
CA GLY A 166 5.84 -22.17 -4.84
C GLY A 166 4.75 -21.78 -5.84
N PHE A 167 3.99 -20.71 -5.60
CA PHE A 167 3.02 -20.17 -6.56
C PHE A 167 3.32 -18.71 -6.91
N ASP A 168 3.00 -18.32 -8.14
CA ASP A 168 3.19 -16.96 -8.64
C ASP A 168 1.82 -16.28 -8.85
N PRO A 169 1.46 -15.26 -8.04
CA PRO A 169 0.20 -14.55 -8.21
C PRO A 169 0.02 -13.92 -9.60
N ARG A 170 1.09 -13.58 -10.32
CA ARG A 170 1.00 -13.09 -11.70
C ARG A 170 0.52 -14.18 -12.64
N GLU A 171 1.06 -15.39 -12.48
CA GLU A 171 0.62 -16.54 -13.25
C GLU A 171 -0.84 -16.88 -12.99
N MET A 172 -1.28 -16.80 -11.72
CA MET A 172 -2.69 -16.97 -11.35
C MET A 172 -3.59 -15.97 -12.09
N LEU A 173 -3.22 -14.67 -12.07
CA LEU A 173 -3.98 -13.61 -12.74
C LEU A 173 -4.04 -13.82 -14.28
N ILE A 174 -2.91 -14.19 -14.91
CA ILE A 174 -2.86 -14.44 -16.35
C ILE A 174 -3.72 -15.66 -16.72
N ARG A 175 -3.64 -16.75 -15.95
CA ARG A 175 -4.46 -17.94 -16.16
C ARG A 175 -5.94 -17.60 -16.02
N PHE A 176 -6.30 -16.88 -14.96
CA PHE A 176 -7.70 -16.48 -14.74
C PHE A 176 -8.24 -15.64 -15.90
N ALA A 177 -7.45 -14.67 -16.38
CA ALA A 177 -7.84 -13.83 -17.51
C ALA A 177 -8.06 -14.64 -18.80
N LEU A 178 -7.26 -15.70 -19.02
CA LEU A 178 -7.32 -16.53 -20.24
C LEU A 178 -8.35 -17.65 -20.17
N THR A 179 -8.61 -18.20 -18.98
CA THR A 179 -9.35 -19.47 -18.82
C THR A 179 -10.52 -19.40 -17.84
N GLY A 180 -10.66 -18.31 -17.10
CA GLY A 180 -11.60 -18.20 -15.98
C GLY A 180 -11.20 -19.01 -14.73
N SER A 181 -9.97 -19.55 -14.69
CA SER A 181 -9.46 -20.33 -13.57
C SER A 181 -8.02 -19.96 -13.25
N GLU A 182 -7.69 -19.86 -11.96
CA GLU A 182 -6.33 -19.56 -11.47
C GLU A 182 -5.42 -20.81 -11.38
N GLY A 183 -5.91 -21.96 -11.84
CA GLY A 183 -5.18 -23.22 -11.80
C GLY A 183 -5.29 -23.95 -10.46
N ASN A 184 -4.33 -24.84 -10.18
CA ASN A 184 -4.40 -25.80 -9.08
C ASN A 184 -3.80 -25.30 -7.73
N VAL A 185 -3.57 -23.99 -7.59
CA VAL A 185 -3.07 -23.41 -6.34
C VAL A 185 -4.12 -23.58 -5.24
N ASP A 186 -3.72 -24.11 -4.10
CA ASP A 186 -4.53 -24.18 -2.89
C ASP A 186 -3.98 -23.20 -1.86
N LEU A 187 -4.59 -22.01 -1.77
CA LEU A 187 -4.11 -20.95 -0.88
C LEU A 187 -4.11 -21.36 0.60
N LYS A 188 -5.01 -22.25 1.02
CA LYS A 188 -5.04 -22.73 2.41
C LYS A 188 -3.82 -23.57 2.77
N ARG A 189 -3.32 -24.33 1.80
CA ARG A 189 -2.16 -25.21 1.96
C ARG A 189 -0.85 -24.50 1.60
N ASP A 190 -0.87 -23.75 0.49
CA ASP A 190 0.33 -23.29 -0.17
C ASP A 190 0.78 -21.93 0.34
N ASP A 191 -0.15 -21.07 0.77
CA ASP A 191 0.13 -19.72 1.24
C ASP A 191 0.28 -19.66 2.78
N ASP A 192 1.35 -19.02 3.24
CA ASP A 192 1.64 -18.86 4.66
C ASP A 192 2.26 -17.48 4.94
N THR A 193 1.49 -16.60 5.55
CA THR A 193 1.93 -15.25 5.91
C THR A 193 3.19 -15.23 6.80
N ARG A 194 3.45 -16.34 7.53
CA ARG A 194 4.67 -16.50 8.33
C ARG A 194 5.86 -16.97 7.52
N LEU A 195 5.72 -17.06 6.19
CA LEU A 195 6.76 -17.44 5.25
C LEU A 195 7.42 -18.79 5.57
N ARG A 196 6.65 -19.72 6.13
CA ARG A 196 7.13 -21.04 6.58
C ARG A 196 8.32 -20.93 7.56
N GLY A 197 8.27 -19.92 8.43
CA GLY A 197 9.32 -19.63 9.41
C GLY A 197 10.59 -18.99 8.82
N LYS A 198 10.56 -18.55 7.59
CA LYS A 198 11.68 -17.87 6.94
C LYS A 198 11.57 -16.36 7.10
N TRP A 199 12.69 -15.70 6.92
CA TRP A 199 12.78 -14.25 6.78
C TRP A 199 13.23 -13.90 5.38
N ALA A 200 12.74 -12.77 4.87
CA ALA A 200 13.15 -12.25 3.58
C ALA A 200 13.24 -10.73 3.63
N ALA A 201 13.98 -10.17 2.67
CA ALA A 201 14.04 -8.73 2.47
C ALA A 201 14.01 -8.41 0.97
N THR A 202 13.44 -7.27 0.64
CA THR A 202 13.57 -6.63 -0.68
C THR A 202 14.36 -5.35 -0.52
N LEU A 203 15.20 -5.04 -1.50
CA LEU A 203 15.97 -3.80 -1.53
C LEU A 203 15.85 -3.18 -2.92
N TRP A 204 15.52 -1.89 -2.96
CA TRP A 204 15.49 -1.09 -4.17
C TRP A 204 16.72 -0.20 -4.23
N ILE A 205 17.51 -0.36 -5.29
CA ILE A 205 18.74 0.42 -5.48
C ILE A 205 18.37 1.62 -6.36
N LEU A 206 18.53 2.82 -5.80
CA LEU A 206 18.38 4.06 -6.54
C LEU A 206 19.67 4.33 -7.32
N LEU A 207 19.59 4.29 -8.63
CA LEU A 207 20.73 4.57 -9.52
C LEU A 207 20.55 5.96 -10.15
N LYS A 208 21.68 6.64 -10.38
CA LYS A 208 21.70 7.80 -11.26
C LYS A 208 21.61 7.35 -12.70
N GLU A 209 21.03 8.18 -13.56
CA GLU A 209 21.04 7.96 -15.00
C GLU A 209 22.47 7.78 -15.51
N GLY A 210 22.70 6.74 -16.30
CA GLY A 210 24.01 6.37 -16.83
C GLY A 210 24.05 4.94 -17.37
N HIS A 211 25.22 4.52 -17.81
CA HIS A 211 25.46 3.13 -18.21
C HIS A 211 25.72 2.26 -16.97
N ILE A 212 25.10 1.09 -16.90
CA ILE A 212 25.35 0.01 -15.93
C ILE A 212 26.33 -0.95 -16.57
#